data_b9dae19a390472cdfa4d92ef66a640cf
#
_entry.id   b9dae19a390472cdfa4d92ef66a640cf
#
_cell.length_a   1.000
_cell.length_b   1.000
_cell.length_c   1.000
_cell.angle_alpha   90.00
_cell.angle_beta   90.00
_cell.angle_gamma   90.00
#
_symmetry.space_group_name_H-M   'P 1'
#
loop_
_entity.id
_entity.type
_entity.pdbx_description
1 polymer ?
#
loop_
_entity_poly.entity_id
_entity_poly.type
_entity_poly.pdbx_seq_one_letter_code
_entity_poly.pdbx_strand_id
1 'polypeptide(L)'
;MRVVGPTQAARWGALALLVRPAYIATEFVVGAATTGGYSFLADSVSRLGEVGCSATQCSPRHELMNGSFMAFGVLLAGGAVLLARPLGPWVTGLLVVSGLSSVATGFAPLDQDATLHAIAAAPLFVAQPIALIVLGARLRNDRPRLAWALLTTGAVTGVSAVSFVLSGNGPVSGALERLALWPVLVGLAGFAWTRFPGRGRSELDGRGPASPPGPPR
;
A
#
# COMPACT_ATOMS: atom_id res chain seq x y z
N MET A 1 33.54 11.04 -4.23
CA MET A 1 32.19 11.38 -3.70
C MET A 1 31.92 10.51 -2.49
N ARG A 2 31.74 11.08 -1.28
CA ARG A 2 31.34 10.30 -0.09
C ARG A 2 29.89 9.89 -0.26
N VAL A 3 29.60 8.60 -0.36
CA VAL A 3 28.23 8.07 -0.33
C VAL A 3 27.73 8.25 1.09
N VAL A 4 26.96 9.29 1.35
CA VAL A 4 26.28 9.50 2.64
C VAL A 4 25.23 8.41 2.76
N GLY A 5 25.38 7.55 3.77
CA GLY A 5 24.41 6.50 4.06
C GLY A 5 23.03 7.09 4.40
N PRO A 6 21.94 6.30 4.30
CA PRO A 6 20.60 6.77 4.65
C PRO A 6 20.56 7.23 6.10
N THR A 7 19.92 8.38 6.32
CA THR A 7 19.70 8.90 7.68
C THR A 7 18.86 7.92 8.49
N GLN A 8 18.94 7.96 9.82
CA GLN A 8 18.13 7.12 10.70
C GLN A 8 16.62 7.32 10.43
N ALA A 9 16.19 8.56 10.19
CA ALA A 9 14.82 8.87 9.80
C ALA A 9 14.39 8.15 8.50
N ALA A 10 15.26 8.12 7.48
CA ALA A 10 14.96 7.41 6.23
C ALA A 10 14.86 5.87 6.43
N ARG A 11 15.61 5.30 7.38
CA ARG A 11 15.48 3.88 7.75
C ARG A 11 14.13 3.59 8.39
N TRP A 12 13.68 4.42 9.34
CA TRP A 12 12.36 4.29 9.95
C TRP A 12 11.24 4.47 8.92
N GLY A 13 11.37 5.44 8.03
CA GLY A 13 10.41 5.61 6.93
C GLY A 13 10.34 4.39 6.01
N ALA A 14 11.48 3.80 5.68
CA ALA A 14 11.52 2.58 4.88
C ALA A 14 10.90 1.38 5.62
N LEU A 15 11.17 1.21 6.93
CA LEU A 15 10.54 0.17 7.74
C LEU A 15 9.01 0.35 7.80
N ALA A 16 8.54 1.57 8.00
CA ALA A 16 7.11 1.88 8.01
C ALA A 16 6.41 1.44 6.72
N LEU A 17 7.04 1.65 5.56
CA LEU A 17 6.47 1.19 4.29
C LEU A 17 6.64 -0.32 4.07
N LEU A 18 7.71 -0.93 4.58
CA LEU A 18 7.97 -2.37 4.45
C LEU A 18 6.99 -3.25 5.21
N VAL A 19 6.53 -2.81 6.37
CA VAL A 19 5.60 -3.60 7.20
C VAL A 19 4.16 -3.51 6.72
N ARG A 20 3.84 -2.58 5.83
CA ARG A 20 2.46 -2.36 5.36
C ARG A 20 1.80 -3.57 4.68
N PRO A 21 2.49 -4.45 3.93
CA PRO A 21 1.88 -5.68 3.43
C PRO A 21 1.29 -6.60 4.51
N ALA A 22 1.67 -6.44 5.80
CA ALA A 22 1.06 -7.16 6.91
C ALA A 22 -0.45 -6.84 7.09
N TYR A 23 -0.93 -5.72 6.54
CA TYR A 23 -2.35 -5.42 6.41
C TYR A 23 -3.13 -6.56 5.73
N ILE A 24 -2.57 -7.19 4.70
CA ILE A 24 -3.19 -8.32 3.99
C ILE A 24 -3.43 -9.49 4.96
N ALA A 25 -2.47 -9.77 5.84
CA ALA A 25 -2.64 -10.82 6.85
C ALA A 25 -3.76 -10.46 7.85
N THR A 26 -3.87 -9.19 8.26
CA THR A 26 -4.97 -8.73 9.12
C THR A 26 -6.32 -8.96 8.45
N GLU A 27 -6.43 -8.63 7.16
CA GLU A 27 -7.64 -8.84 6.38
C GLU A 27 -8.06 -10.31 6.33
N PHE A 28 -7.11 -11.23 6.10
CA PHE A 28 -7.39 -12.67 6.13
C PHE A 28 -7.82 -13.15 7.53
N VAL A 29 -7.19 -12.67 8.60
CA VAL A 29 -7.54 -13.01 9.99
C VAL A 29 -8.96 -12.55 10.33
N VAL A 30 -9.34 -11.36 9.91
CA VAL A 30 -10.69 -10.82 10.15
C VAL A 30 -11.69 -11.53 9.25
N GLY A 31 -11.39 -11.70 7.97
CA GLY A 31 -12.25 -12.38 7.01
C GLY A 31 -12.57 -13.83 7.43
N ALA A 32 -11.56 -14.57 7.92
CA ALA A 32 -11.76 -15.93 8.43
C ALA A 32 -12.62 -16.01 9.71
N ALA A 33 -12.69 -14.93 10.47
CA ALA A 33 -13.54 -14.84 11.67
C ALA A 33 -14.94 -14.32 11.36
N THR A 34 -15.17 -13.72 10.19
CA THR A 34 -16.45 -13.16 9.77
C THR A 34 -17.44 -14.28 9.47
N THR A 35 -18.67 -14.14 9.96
CA THR A 35 -19.76 -15.11 9.78
C THR A 35 -20.83 -14.54 8.85
N GLY A 36 -21.73 -15.40 8.36
CA GLY A 36 -22.83 -14.99 7.47
C GLY A 36 -22.49 -15.02 5.97
N GLY A 37 -21.37 -15.70 5.56
CA GLY A 37 -21.10 -15.96 4.14
C GLY A 37 -20.25 -14.91 3.45
N TYR A 38 -19.33 -14.23 4.17
CA TYR A 38 -18.39 -13.27 3.59
C TYR A 38 -17.56 -13.90 2.45
N SER A 39 -17.55 -13.24 1.31
CA SER A 39 -16.83 -13.65 0.11
C SER A 39 -15.72 -12.64 -0.24
N PHE A 40 -14.46 -13.07 -0.22
CA PHE A 40 -13.33 -12.23 -0.66
C PHE A 40 -13.46 -11.74 -2.12
N LEU A 41 -14.22 -12.45 -2.95
CA LEU A 41 -14.46 -12.07 -4.33
C LEU A 41 -15.53 -10.97 -4.45
N ALA A 42 -16.64 -11.13 -3.75
CA ALA A 42 -17.82 -10.28 -3.90
C ALA A 42 -17.87 -9.15 -2.85
N ASP A 43 -17.48 -9.45 -1.61
CA ASP A 43 -17.61 -8.49 -0.52
C ASP A 43 -16.39 -7.59 -0.37
N SER A 44 -16.66 -6.30 -0.18
CA SER A 44 -15.62 -5.29 0.01
C SER A 44 -14.84 -5.52 1.30
N VAL A 45 -13.60 -5.05 1.31
CA VAL A 45 -12.75 -5.02 2.51
C VAL A 45 -13.40 -4.20 3.62
N SER A 46 -14.08 -3.13 3.25
CA SER A 46 -14.78 -2.23 4.18
C SER A 46 -15.84 -2.95 5.02
N ARG A 47 -16.48 -4.00 4.47
CA ARG A 47 -17.45 -4.82 5.22
C ARG A 47 -16.83 -5.58 6.39
N LEU A 48 -15.52 -5.83 6.38
CA LEU A 48 -14.81 -6.43 7.51
C LEU A 48 -14.70 -5.48 8.71
N GLY A 49 -14.89 -4.18 8.48
CA GLY A 49 -14.94 -3.13 9.51
C GLY A 49 -16.34 -2.79 10.03
N GLU A 50 -17.41 -3.47 9.54
CA GLU A 50 -18.78 -3.25 9.99
C GLU A 50 -18.94 -3.63 11.47
N VAL A 51 -19.50 -2.72 12.27
CA VAL A 51 -19.67 -2.86 13.73
C VAL A 51 -20.93 -3.66 14.07
N GLY A 52 -21.99 -3.49 13.27
CA GLY A 52 -23.26 -4.20 13.45
C GLY A 52 -23.18 -5.65 13.03
N CYS A 53 -23.95 -6.50 13.75
CA CYS A 53 -24.14 -7.90 13.37
C CYS A 53 -25.56 -8.13 12.88
N SER A 54 -25.69 -8.82 11.74
CA SER A 54 -26.96 -9.28 11.17
C SER A 54 -26.93 -10.78 10.96
N ALA A 55 -28.06 -11.37 10.58
CA ALA A 55 -28.13 -12.79 10.22
C ALA A 55 -27.29 -13.11 8.96
N THR A 56 -27.05 -12.12 8.09
CA THR A 56 -26.34 -12.29 6.81
C THR A 56 -24.88 -11.87 6.88
N GLN A 57 -24.47 -11.12 7.90
CA GLN A 57 -23.08 -10.74 8.10
C GLN A 57 -22.81 -10.30 9.54
N CYS A 58 -21.71 -10.78 10.09
CA CYS A 58 -21.17 -10.30 11.35
C CYS A 58 -19.64 -10.38 11.32
N SER A 59 -18.97 -9.25 11.58
CA SER A 59 -17.51 -9.17 11.71
C SER A 59 -17.12 -9.00 13.18
N PRO A 60 -16.93 -10.11 13.93
CA PRO A 60 -16.63 -10.03 15.37
C PRO A 60 -15.26 -9.42 15.67
N ARG A 61 -14.43 -9.23 14.65
CA ARG A 61 -13.10 -8.60 14.74
C ARG A 61 -13.02 -7.27 13.99
N HIS A 62 -14.15 -6.57 13.81
CA HIS A 62 -14.20 -5.28 13.13
C HIS A 62 -13.25 -4.24 13.73
N GLU A 63 -13.04 -4.25 15.06
CA GLU A 63 -12.07 -3.36 15.71
C GLU A 63 -10.65 -3.57 15.23
N LEU A 64 -10.24 -4.82 15.00
CA LEU A 64 -8.93 -5.14 14.43
C LEU A 64 -8.82 -4.62 13.00
N MET A 65 -9.90 -4.73 12.20
CA MET A 65 -9.91 -4.22 10.82
C MET A 65 -9.84 -2.70 10.78
N ASN A 66 -10.72 -2.02 11.52
CA ASN A 66 -10.74 -0.55 11.59
C ASN A 66 -9.43 -0.01 12.20
N GLY A 67 -8.91 -0.65 13.25
CA GLY A 67 -7.61 -0.35 13.82
C GLY A 67 -6.46 -0.52 12.82
N SER A 68 -6.55 -1.52 11.92
CA SER A 68 -5.55 -1.73 10.88
C SER A 68 -5.60 -0.60 9.82
N PHE A 69 -6.77 -0.14 9.40
CA PHE A 69 -6.90 1.05 8.53
C PHE A 69 -6.17 2.25 9.13
N MET A 70 -6.39 2.49 10.43
CA MET A 70 -5.73 3.60 11.14
C MET A 70 -4.22 3.40 11.24
N ALA A 71 -3.76 2.24 11.73
CA ALA A 71 -2.35 1.98 11.96
C ALA A 71 -1.54 2.02 10.66
N PHE A 72 -1.99 1.33 9.61
CA PHE A 72 -1.31 1.32 8.32
C PHE A 72 -1.45 2.64 7.56
N GLY A 73 -2.49 3.44 7.84
CA GLY A 73 -2.63 4.82 7.40
C GLY A 73 -1.56 5.72 8.02
N VAL A 74 -1.36 5.65 9.33
CA VAL A 74 -0.29 6.37 10.06
C VAL A 74 1.09 5.96 9.55
N LEU A 75 1.34 4.66 9.35
CA LEU A 75 2.60 4.17 8.79
C LEU A 75 2.85 4.69 7.38
N LEU A 76 1.79 4.83 6.55
CA LEU A 76 1.92 5.40 5.22
C LEU A 76 2.30 6.88 5.26
N ALA A 77 1.53 7.68 5.98
CA ALA A 77 1.76 9.12 6.09
C ALA A 77 3.11 9.43 6.75
N GLY A 78 3.41 8.82 7.88
CA GLY A 78 4.68 8.97 8.59
C GLY A 78 5.87 8.48 7.77
N GLY A 79 5.77 7.31 7.16
CA GLY A 79 6.79 6.75 6.28
C GLY A 79 7.07 7.66 5.08
N ALA A 80 6.03 8.22 4.46
CA ALA A 80 6.17 9.16 3.36
C ALA A 80 6.89 10.46 3.78
N VAL A 81 6.55 11.02 4.94
CA VAL A 81 7.23 12.21 5.47
C VAL A 81 8.70 11.93 5.76
N LEU A 82 9.01 10.81 6.41
CA LEU A 82 10.40 10.42 6.69
C LEU A 82 11.22 10.12 5.42
N LEU A 83 10.55 9.76 4.34
CA LEU A 83 11.14 9.52 3.02
C LEU A 83 10.90 10.67 2.03
N ALA A 84 10.53 11.87 2.49
CA ALA A 84 10.17 12.99 1.62
C ALA A 84 11.25 13.34 0.59
N ARG A 85 12.54 13.29 0.97
CA ARG A 85 13.64 13.57 0.04
C ARG A 85 13.68 12.63 -1.17
N PRO A 86 13.71 11.28 -1.01
CA PRO A 86 13.71 10.37 -2.14
C PRO A 86 12.37 10.27 -2.87
N LEU A 87 11.25 10.51 -2.20
CA LEU A 87 9.90 10.52 -2.80
C LEU A 87 9.63 11.80 -3.60
N GLY A 88 10.13 12.94 -3.10
CA GLY A 88 9.82 14.26 -3.59
C GLY A 88 8.44 14.78 -3.16
N PRO A 89 8.18 16.08 -3.29
CA PRO A 89 7.05 16.74 -2.63
C PRO A 89 5.68 16.19 -3.08
N TRP A 90 5.50 15.99 -4.37
CA TRP A 90 4.23 15.51 -4.92
C TRP A 90 3.86 14.11 -4.45
N VAL A 91 4.81 13.16 -4.54
CA VAL A 91 4.57 11.79 -4.07
C VAL A 91 4.35 11.77 -2.57
N THR A 92 5.15 12.52 -1.81
CA THR A 92 4.98 12.64 -0.36
C THR A 92 3.59 13.17 -0.01
N GLY A 93 3.15 14.26 -0.64
CA GLY A 93 1.83 14.84 -0.40
C GLY A 93 0.70 13.85 -0.70
N LEU A 94 0.75 13.18 -1.85
CA LEU A 94 -0.24 12.16 -2.22
C LEU A 94 -0.30 10.99 -1.22
N LEU A 95 0.85 10.50 -0.77
CA LEU A 95 0.90 9.40 0.20
C LEU A 95 0.45 9.85 1.60
N VAL A 96 0.71 11.10 1.99
CA VAL A 96 0.18 11.68 3.25
C VAL A 96 -1.34 11.78 3.18
N VAL A 97 -1.89 12.33 2.08
CA VAL A 97 -3.35 12.40 1.88
C VAL A 97 -3.97 11.01 1.93
N SER A 98 -3.35 10.03 1.25
CA SER A 98 -3.81 8.65 1.27
C SER A 98 -3.76 8.02 2.68
N GLY A 99 -2.69 8.28 3.44
CA GLY A 99 -2.57 7.77 4.80
C GLY A 99 -3.62 8.38 5.75
N LEU A 100 -3.85 9.68 5.65
CA LEU A 100 -4.90 10.37 6.44
C LEU A 100 -6.30 9.88 6.04
N SER A 101 -6.54 9.65 4.75
CA SER A 101 -7.77 9.05 4.25
C SER A 101 -8.01 7.66 4.86
N SER A 102 -6.98 6.80 4.88
CA SER A 102 -7.06 5.48 5.51
C SER A 102 -7.37 5.57 7.02
N VAL A 103 -6.76 6.52 7.73
CA VAL A 103 -7.09 6.79 9.15
C VAL A 103 -8.55 7.20 9.30
N ALA A 104 -9.02 8.13 8.48
CA ALA A 104 -10.41 8.60 8.51
C ALA A 104 -11.41 7.47 8.22
N THR A 105 -11.07 6.57 7.27
CA THR A 105 -11.87 5.37 6.94
C THR A 105 -12.05 4.46 8.15
N GLY A 106 -10.98 4.27 8.95
CA GLY A 106 -11.06 3.47 10.19
C GLY A 106 -11.97 4.05 11.27
N PHE A 107 -12.19 5.39 11.27
CA PHE A 107 -13.13 6.06 12.16
C PHE A 107 -14.57 6.10 11.63
N ALA A 108 -14.79 5.74 10.37
CA ALA A 108 -16.09 5.80 9.72
C ALA A 108 -16.51 4.41 9.21
N PRO A 109 -16.96 3.48 10.10
CA PRO A 109 -17.42 2.16 9.68
C PRO A 109 -18.53 2.24 8.63
N LEU A 110 -18.49 1.34 7.64
CA LEU A 110 -19.37 1.38 6.46
C LEU A 110 -20.86 1.31 6.83
N ASP A 111 -21.20 0.50 7.80
CA ASP A 111 -22.57 0.27 8.26
C ASP A 111 -23.13 1.36 9.19
N GLN A 112 -22.29 2.24 9.72
CA GLN A 112 -22.71 3.37 10.55
C GLN A 112 -23.09 4.59 9.71
N ASP A 113 -22.29 4.94 8.72
CA ASP A 113 -22.55 5.98 7.75
C ASP A 113 -21.78 5.71 6.45
N ALA A 114 -22.46 5.12 5.49
CA ALA A 114 -21.87 4.75 4.20
C ALA A 114 -21.38 5.98 3.40
N THR A 115 -22.03 7.13 3.55
CA THR A 115 -21.63 8.37 2.87
C THR A 115 -20.34 8.91 3.47
N LEU A 116 -20.27 9.00 4.80
CA LEU A 116 -19.05 9.43 5.48
C LEU A 116 -17.89 8.49 5.20
N HIS A 117 -18.14 7.16 5.21
CA HIS A 117 -17.15 6.15 4.84
C HIS A 117 -16.61 6.39 3.42
N ALA A 118 -17.49 6.58 2.46
CA ALA A 118 -17.10 6.82 1.06
C ALA A 118 -16.28 8.12 0.90
N ILE A 119 -16.67 9.20 1.58
CA ILE A 119 -15.92 10.47 1.60
C ILE A 119 -14.54 10.27 2.24
N ALA A 120 -14.46 9.53 3.34
CA ALA A 120 -13.20 9.24 4.01
C ALA A 120 -12.26 8.38 3.15
N ALA A 121 -12.80 7.37 2.45
CA ALA A 121 -12.04 6.43 1.65
C ALA A 121 -11.66 6.96 0.26
N ALA A 122 -12.48 7.81 -0.38
CA ALA A 122 -12.26 8.25 -1.76
C ALA A 122 -10.85 8.83 -2.03
N PRO A 123 -10.27 9.69 -1.16
CA PRO A 123 -8.95 10.26 -1.44
C PRO A 123 -7.84 9.21 -1.59
N LEU A 124 -7.89 8.09 -0.85
CA LEU A 124 -6.85 7.06 -0.99
C LEU A 124 -6.90 6.35 -2.34
N PHE A 125 -8.09 6.09 -2.88
CA PHE A 125 -8.26 5.43 -4.18
C PHE A 125 -7.78 6.31 -5.35
N VAL A 126 -7.74 7.62 -5.18
CA VAL A 126 -7.21 8.56 -6.17
C VAL A 126 -5.72 8.81 -5.95
N ALA A 127 -5.30 9.07 -4.72
CA ALA A 127 -3.94 9.50 -4.41
C ALA A 127 -2.90 8.37 -4.59
N GLN A 128 -3.26 7.14 -4.26
CA GLN A 128 -2.32 6.00 -4.34
C GLN A 128 -1.87 5.68 -5.76
N PRO A 129 -2.76 5.46 -6.74
CA PRO A 129 -2.32 5.19 -8.11
C PRO A 129 -1.52 6.34 -8.70
N ILE A 130 -1.92 7.59 -8.47
CA ILE A 130 -1.19 8.76 -8.94
C ILE A 130 0.21 8.82 -8.31
N ALA A 131 0.33 8.56 -7.00
CA ALA A 131 1.63 8.54 -6.33
C ALA A 131 2.58 7.50 -6.93
N LEU A 132 2.09 6.29 -7.23
CA LEU A 132 2.89 5.23 -7.86
C LEU A 132 3.32 5.59 -9.28
N ILE A 133 2.40 6.14 -10.08
CA ILE A 133 2.69 6.58 -11.45
C ILE A 133 3.75 7.70 -11.44
N VAL A 134 3.58 8.72 -10.60
CA VAL A 134 4.55 9.82 -10.48
C VAL A 134 5.90 9.31 -9.99
N LEU A 135 5.93 8.42 -8.99
CA LEU A 135 7.16 7.83 -8.49
C LEU A 135 7.85 6.98 -9.55
N GLY A 136 7.11 6.14 -10.28
CA GLY A 136 7.62 5.33 -11.38
C GLY A 136 8.21 6.21 -12.50
N ALA A 137 7.50 7.24 -12.92
CA ALA A 137 7.97 8.18 -13.94
C ALA A 137 9.29 8.87 -13.53
N ARG A 138 9.44 9.25 -12.26
CA ARG A 138 10.67 9.87 -11.73
C ARG A 138 11.86 8.92 -11.70
N LEU A 139 11.61 7.62 -11.48
CA LEU A 139 12.67 6.60 -11.38
C LEU A 139 13.05 6.00 -12.74
N ARG A 140 12.40 6.40 -13.83
CA ARG A 140 12.52 5.76 -15.14
C ARG A 140 13.95 5.66 -15.66
N ASN A 141 14.74 6.72 -15.48
CA ASN A 141 16.11 6.77 -15.97
C ASN A 141 17.12 6.10 -15.01
N ASP A 142 16.88 6.18 -13.70
CA ASP A 142 17.83 5.71 -12.69
C ASP A 142 17.63 4.22 -12.31
N ARG A 143 16.37 3.76 -12.33
CA ARG A 143 15.96 2.42 -11.91
C ARG A 143 14.81 1.89 -12.78
N PRO A 144 15.06 1.58 -14.05
CA PRO A 144 13.99 1.28 -15.02
C PRO A 144 13.11 0.10 -14.63
N ARG A 145 13.66 -0.98 -14.05
CA ARG A 145 12.86 -2.14 -13.63
C ARG A 145 11.88 -1.78 -12.52
N LEU A 146 12.34 -1.06 -11.50
CA LEU A 146 11.48 -0.58 -10.41
C LEU A 146 10.45 0.44 -10.93
N ALA A 147 10.87 1.31 -11.82
CA ALA A 147 10.00 2.31 -12.44
C ALA A 147 8.83 1.65 -13.17
N TRP A 148 9.10 0.67 -14.02
CA TRP A 148 8.05 -0.06 -14.74
C TRP A 148 7.15 -0.85 -13.79
N ALA A 149 7.70 -1.49 -12.75
CA ALA A 149 6.90 -2.15 -11.73
C ALA A 149 5.93 -1.17 -11.03
N LEU A 150 6.40 0.04 -10.67
CA LEU A 150 5.55 1.06 -10.04
C LEU A 150 4.51 1.64 -11.00
N LEU A 151 4.87 1.85 -12.28
CA LEU A 151 3.94 2.34 -13.30
C LEU A 151 2.83 1.33 -13.55
N THR A 152 3.16 0.05 -13.74
CA THR A 152 2.16 -1.02 -13.93
C THR A 152 1.30 -1.21 -12.69
N THR A 153 1.89 -1.19 -11.50
CA THR A 153 1.15 -1.26 -10.23
C THR A 153 0.19 -0.08 -10.11
N GLY A 154 0.65 1.14 -10.40
CA GLY A 154 -0.20 2.34 -10.37
C GLY A 154 -1.34 2.27 -11.39
N ALA A 155 -1.09 1.79 -12.61
CA ALA A 155 -2.12 1.61 -13.62
C ALA A 155 -3.16 0.56 -13.21
N VAL A 156 -2.73 -0.61 -12.73
CA VAL A 156 -3.63 -1.66 -12.23
C VAL A 156 -4.48 -1.12 -11.08
N THR A 157 -3.85 -0.48 -10.09
CA THR A 157 -4.55 0.12 -8.95
C THR A 157 -5.60 1.14 -9.40
N GLY A 158 -5.25 2.05 -10.32
CA GLY A 158 -6.17 3.09 -10.80
C GLY A 158 -7.36 2.52 -11.59
N VAL A 159 -7.10 1.58 -12.51
CA VAL A 159 -8.16 0.91 -13.27
C VAL A 159 -9.07 0.12 -12.33
N SER A 160 -8.50 -0.61 -11.38
CA SER A 160 -9.28 -1.40 -10.41
C SER A 160 -10.11 -0.50 -9.48
N ALA A 161 -9.58 0.65 -9.04
CA ALA A 161 -10.33 1.61 -8.23
C ALA A 161 -11.55 2.17 -8.98
N VAL A 162 -11.39 2.56 -10.25
CA VAL A 162 -12.51 3.00 -11.09
C VAL A 162 -13.51 1.87 -11.30
N SER A 163 -13.03 0.66 -11.63
CA SER A 163 -13.90 -0.51 -11.83
C SER A 163 -14.65 -0.89 -10.55
N PHE A 164 -14.03 -0.78 -9.37
CA PHE A 164 -14.67 -1.00 -8.08
C PHE A 164 -15.84 -0.03 -7.87
N VAL A 165 -15.61 1.27 -8.07
CA VAL A 165 -16.67 2.29 -7.93
C VAL A 165 -17.81 2.03 -8.91
N LEU A 166 -17.51 1.65 -10.16
CA LEU A 166 -18.53 1.39 -11.18
C LEU A 166 -19.27 0.06 -10.96
N SER A 167 -18.64 -0.93 -10.33
CA SER A 167 -19.27 -2.24 -10.07
C SER A 167 -20.31 -2.21 -8.96
N GLY A 168 -20.28 -1.19 -8.10
CA GLY A 168 -21.14 -1.14 -6.91
C GLY A 168 -21.02 -2.42 -6.07
N ASN A 169 -22.16 -3.06 -5.76
CA ASN A 169 -22.20 -4.34 -5.03
C ASN A 169 -22.22 -5.56 -5.99
N GLY A 170 -21.43 -5.50 -7.07
CA GLY A 170 -21.35 -6.59 -8.05
C GLY A 170 -20.59 -7.83 -7.52
N PRO A 171 -20.69 -8.97 -8.24
CA PRO A 171 -20.15 -10.26 -7.78
C PRO A 171 -18.61 -10.32 -7.69
N VAL A 172 -17.91 -9.31 -8.20
CA VAL A 172 -16.43 -9.21 -8.17
C VAL A 172 -15.94 -7.92 -7.49
N SER A 173 -16.85 -7.20 -6.84
CA SER A 173 -16.55 -5.90 -6.20
C SER A 173 -15.41 -6.00 -5.18
N GLY A 174 -15.43 -7.04 -4.34
CA GLY A 174 -14.38 -7.28 -3.36
C GLY A 174 -13.00 -7.55 -3.97
N ALA A 175 -12.94 -8.28 -5.07
CA ALA A 175 -11.68 -8.51 -5.78
C ALA A 175 -11.15 -7.22 -6.42
N LEU A 176 -12.01 -6.38 -6.98
CA LEU A 176 -11.63 -5.09 -7.57
C LEU A 176 -11.08 -4.13 -6.50
N GLU A 177 -11.72 -4.07 -5.33
CA GLU A 177 -11.22 -3.26 -4.21
C GLU A 177 -9.83 -3.73 -3.77
N ARG A 178 -9.60 -5.05 -3.64
CA ARG A 178 -8.28 -5.61 -3.29
C ARG A 178 -7.22 -5.32 -4.35
N LEU A 179 -7.56 -5.42 -5.61
CA LEU A 179 -6.66 -5.02 -6.70
C LEU A 179 -6.38 -3.52 -6.71
N ALA A 180 -7.26 -2.69 -6.15
CA ALA A 180 -7.01 -1.28 -5.94
C ALA A 180 -6.14 -0.99 -4.69
N LEU A 181 -6.04 -1.91 -3.73
CA LEU A 181 -5.36 -1.70 -2.45
C LEU A 181 -4.04 -2.48 -2.34
N TRP A 182 -4.06 -3.81 -2.56
CA TRP A 182 -2.91 -4.68 -2.28
C TRP A 182 -1.65 -4.39 -3.11
N PRO A 183 -1.74 -4.14 -4.43
CA PRO A 183 -0.55 -3.87 -5.23
C PRO A 183 0.23 -2.65 -4.74
N VAL A 184 -0.46 -1.63 -4.20
CA VAL A 184 0.18 -0.44 -3.63
C VAL A 184 1.05 -0.79 -2.43
N LEU A 185 0.57 -1.68 -1.55
CA LEU A 185 1.30 -2.13 -0.38
C LEU A 185 2.63 -2.77 -0.80
N VAL A 186 2.56 -3.67 -1.77
CA VAL A 186 3.74 -4.39 -2.30
C VAL A 186 4.66 -3.45 -3.09
N GLY A 187 4.11 -2.58 -3.93
CA GLY A 187 4.89 -1.62 -4.74
C GLY A 187 5.71 -0.65 -3.87
N LEU A 188 5.08 -0.09 -2.84
CA LEU A 188 5.77 0.81 -1.90
C LEU A 188 6.76 0.06 -1.01
N ALA A 189 6.47 -1.17 -0.59
CA ALA A 189 7.43 -2.02 0.13
C ALA A 189 8.66 -2.33 -0.75
N GLY A 190 8.46 -2.65 -2.02
CA GLY A 190 9.54 -2.86 -2.99
C GLY A 190 10.41 -1.60 -3.17
N PHE A 191 9.80 -0.42 -3.27
CA PHE A 191 10.55 0.84 -3.27
C PHE A 191 11.35 1.03 -1.97
N ALA A 192 10.72 0.82 -0.81
CA ALA A 192 11.35 0.97 0.49
C ALA A 192 12.53 0.00 0.68
N TRP A 193 12.41 -1.24 0.20
CA TRP A 193 13.48 -2.23 0.24
C TRP A 193 14.78 -1.74 -0.41
N THR A 194 14.66 -0.99 -1.51
CA THR A 194 15.83 -0.44 -2.20
C THR A 194 16.57 0.66 -1.41
N ARG A 195 16.02 1.10 -0.27
CA ARG A 195 16.63 2.12 0.61
C ARG A 195 17.51 1.52 1.70
N PHE A 196 17.57 0.21 1.87
CA PHE A 196 18.48 -0.44 2.81
C PHE A 196 19.88 -0.62 2.20
N PRO A 197 20.96 -0.30 2.95
CA PRO A 197 22.33 -0.43 2.46
C PRO A 197 22.68 -1.91 2.20
N GLY A 198 23.33 -2.18 1.09
CA GLY A 198 23.93 -3.48 0.76
C GLY A 198 23.05 -4.48 0.02
N ARG A 199 21.73 -4.26 -0.12
CA ARG A 199 20.83 -5.23 -0.77
C ARG A 199 20.32 -4.82 -2.17
N GLY A 200 20.39 -3.55 -2.53
CA GLY A 200 19.88 -3.07 -3.83
C GLY A 200 20.89 -3.05 -4.98
N ARG A 201 22.16 -3.34 -4.75
CA ARG A 201 23.19 -3.24 -5.80
C ARG A 201 23.56 -4.57 -6.46
N SER A 202 23.53 -5.69 -5.75
CA SER A 202 23.98 -6.97 -6.28
C SER A 202 22.91 -7.76 -7.04
N GLU A 203 21.64 -7.64 -6.66
CA GLU A 203 20.57 -8.41 -7.30
C GLU A 203 19.99 -7.77 -8.56
N LEU A 204 20.05 -6.44 -8.67
CA LEU A 204 19.48 -5.73 -9.82
C LEU A 204 20.47 -5.51 -10.97
N ASP A 205 21.76 -5.56 -10.72
CA ASP A 205 22.79 -5.36 -11.75
C ASP A 205 23.26 -6.64 -12.45
N GLY A 206 22.86 -7.83 -11.96
CA GLY A 206 23.27 -9.11 -12.55
C GLY A 206 24.79 -9.33 -12.61
N ARG A 207 25.56 -8.56 -11.85
CA ARG A 207 27.03 -8.71 -11.77
C ARG A 207 27.32 -9.70 -10.64
N GLY A 208 27.74 -10.91 -11.02
CA GLY A 208 28.35 -11.86 -10.10
C GLY A 208 29.55 -11.22 -9.38
N PRO A 209 29.97 -11.81 -8.25
CA PRO A 209 31.15 -11.32 -7.51
C PRO A 209 32.34 -11.24 -8.47
N ALA A 210 33.01 -10.08 -8.48
CA ALA A 210 34.23 -9.90 -9.26
C ALA A 210 35.25 -10.99 -8.86
N SER A 211 35.72 -11.76 -9.84
CA SER A 211 36.79 -12.73 -9.62
C SER A 211 38.01 -12.05 -9.02
N PRO A 212 38.67 -12.67 -8.02
CA PRO A 212 39.87 -12.09 -7.44
C PRO A 212 40.98 -11.95 -8.49
N PRO A 213 41.80 -10.89 -8.43
CA PRO A 213 42.91 -10.73 -9.35
C PRO A 213 43.90 -11.91 -9.23
N GLY A 214 44.28 -12.49 -10.37
CA GLY A 214 45.25 -13.57 -10.45
C GLY A 214 46.61 -13.13 -9.90
N PRO A 215 47.44 -14.08 -9.46
CA PRO A 215 48.78 -13.77 -8.93
C PRO A 215 49.67 -13.11 -9.99
N PRO A 216 50.56 -12.18 -9.60
CA PRO A 216 51.53 -11.56 -10.53
C PRO A 216 52.49 -12.60 -11.08
N ARG A 217 52.79 -12.52 -12.41
CA ARG A 217 53.79 -13.32 -13.08
C ARG A 217 55.17 -12.75 -12.85
#